data_5cd47077f8c7ac3032d52857efcaf484
#
_entry.id   5cd47077f8c7ac3032d52857efcaf484
#
_cell.length_a   1.000
_cell.length_b   1.000
_cell.length_c   1.000
_cell.angle_alpha   90.00
_cell.angle_beta   90.00
_cell.angle_gamma   90.00
#
_symmetry.space_group_name_H-M   'P 1'
#
loop_
_entity.id
_entity.type
_entity.pdbx_description
1 polymer ?
#
loop_
_entity_poly.entity_id
_entity_poly.type
_entity_poly.pdbx_seq_one_letter_code
_entity_poly.pdbx_strand_id
1 'polypeptide(L)'
;MKKLKIVQNNVQEKTKDSVVEKLYALTKSDDTTPAIAESAELEGNVRVDAAYEDSVTYLRNKFPNLTIDVTDNNYYIRFADKEVERVLLENGVGNGVGITKTDAKRTNVKEWFRDNKTITSFDEFEWFDNENIGNEAFLGCTYLRSIYLTNTKTIGHRAFV
;
A
#
# COMPACT_ATOMS: atom_id res chain seq x y z
N MET A 1 10.53 -15.94 2.65
CA MET A 1 10.40 -14.82 1.69
C MET A 1 9.61 -13.69 2.34
N LYS A 2 10.04 -12.47 2.19
CA LYS A 2 9.31 -11.31 2.69
C LYS A 2 8.14 -10.96 1.76
N LYS A 3 7.19 -10.19 2.28
CA LYS A 3 6.06 -9.66 1.53
C LYS A 3 6.52 -8.93 0.26
N LEU A 4 5.89 -9.20 -0.88
CA LEU A 4 6.20 -8.60 -2.17
C LEU A 4 5.15 -7.54 -2.52
N LYS A 5 5.58 -6.34 -2.91
CA LYS A 5 4.72 -5.30 -3.47
C LYS A 5 4.92 -5.20 -4.98
N ILE A 6 3.84 -5.40 -5.72
CA ILE A 6 3.82 -5.25 -7.18
C ILE A 6 3.29 -3.86 -7.53
N VAL A 7 4.11 -3.09 -8.24
CA VAL A 7 3.75 -1.76 -8.74
C VAL A 7 2.99 -1.87 -10.06
N GLN A 8 3.48 -2.72 -10.94
CA GLN A 8 2.90 -2.95 -12.26
C GLN A 8 3.06 -4.42 -12.62
N ASN A 9 2.00 -5.00 -13.15
CA ASN A 9 1.97 -6.42 -13.49
C ASN A 9 1.50 -6.62 -14.93
N ASN A 10 2.45 -7.00 -15.79
CA ASN A 10 2.21 -7.42 -17.18
C ASN A 10 2.63 -8.88 -17.36
N VAL A 11 2.44 -9.69 -16.34
CA VAL A 11 2.82 -11.09 -16.34
C VAL A 11 1.76 -11.93 -17.02
N GLN A 12 2.21 -12.83 -17.89
CA GLN A 12 1.38 -13.82 -18.56
C GLN A 12 1.75 -15.21 -18.08
N GLU A 13 0.75 -16.06 -18.04
CA GLU A 13 0.86 -17.44 -17.64
C GLU A 13 0.91 -18.34 -18.87
N LYS A 14 1.84 -19.28 -18.91
CA LYS A 14 1.88 -20.30 -19.97
C LYS A 14 1.10 -21.57 -19.62
N THR A 15 0.75 -21.73 -18.35
CA THR A 15 0.00 -22.87 -17.86
C THR A 15 -1.44 -22.50 -17.55
N LYS A 16 -2.31 -23.50 -17.36
CA LYS A 16 -3.73 -23.26 -17.04
C LYS A 16 -3.99 -22.77 -15.62
N ASP A 17 -2.99 -22.80 -14.75
CA ASP A 17 -3.14 -22.38 -13.38
C ASP A 17 -2.98 -20.86 -13.25
N SER A 18 -3.84 -20.21 -12.49
CA SER A 18 -3.80 -18.77 -12.32
C SER A 18 -2.65 -18.34 -11.41
N VAL A 19 -1.44 -18.31 -11.95
CA VAL A 19 -0.23 -17.95 -11.23
C VAL A 19 -0.19 -16.46 -10.95
N VAL A 20 -0.76 -15.65 -11.83
CA VAL A 20 -0.84 -14.19 -11.64
C VAL A 20 -1.65 -13.86 -10.39
N GLU A 21 -2.78 -14.53 -10.15
CA GLU A 21 -3.56 -14.34 -8.93
C GLU A 21 -2.78 -14.75 -7.68
N LYS A 22 -2.05 -15.87 -7.76
CA LYS A 22 -1.19 -16.32 -6.67
C LYS A 22 -0.07 -15.32 -6.38
N LEU A 23 0.53 -14.74 -7.42
CA LEU A 23 1.53 -13.70 -7.28
C LEU A 23 0.95 -12.46 -6.58
N TYR A 24 -0.27 -12.06 -6.94
CA TYR A 24 -0.97 -10.97 -6.26
C TYR A 24 -1.29 -11.32 -4.80
N ALA A 25 -1.65 -12.54 -4.50
CA ALA A 25 -1.91 -12.97 -3.13
C ALA A 25 -0.68 -12.78 -2.23
N LEU A 26 0.52 -13.01 -2.74
CA LEU A 26 1.77 -12.77 -2.01
C LEU A 26 1.96 -11.30 -1.63
N THR A 27 1.44 -10.36 -2.43
CA THR A 27 1.57 -8.92 -2.13
C THR A 27 0.70 -8.47 -0.97
N LYS A 28 -0.36 -9.20 -0.67
CA LYS A 28 -1.36 -8.86 0.35
C LYS A 28 -1.19 -9.64 1.65
N SER A 29 -0.39 -10.71 1.61
CA SER A 29 -0.17 -11.60 2.76
C SER A 29 1.16 -11.29 3.44
N ASP A 30 1.20 -11.47 4.75
CA ASP A 30 2.45 -11.50 5.51
C ASP A 30 3.10 -12.90 5.49
N ASP A 31 2.45 -13.86 4.87
CA ASP A 31 2.99 -15.20 4.66
C ASP A 31 4.24 -15.11 3.78
N THR A 32 5.29 -15.75 4.23
CA THR A 32 6.57 -15.81 3.52
C THR A 32 6.68 -17.02 2.58
N THR A 33 5.67 -17.89 2.59
CA THR A 33 5.66 -19.08 1.76
C THR A 33 4.91 -18.82 0.47
N PRO A 34 5.58 -18.87 -0.70
CA PRO A 34 4.92 -18.63 -1.96
C PRO A 34 3.94 -19.77 -2.29
N ALA A 35 2.70 -19.39 -2.63
CA ALA A 35 1.67 -20.31 -3.08
C ALA A 35 1.80 -20.67 -4.57
N ILE A 36 2.91 -20.31 -5.21
CA ILE A 36 3.15 -20.52 -6.63
C ILE A 36 3.78 -21.89 -6.83
N ALA A 37 3.16 -22.72 -7.70
CA ALA A 37 3.69 -24.04 -8.01
C ALA A 37 5.05 -23.94 -8.71
N GLU A 38 5.99 -24.84 -8.37
CA GLU A 38 7.33 -24.84 -8.96
C GLU A 38 7.33 -25.14 -10.46
N SER A 39 6.33 -25.87 -10.94
CA SER A 39 6.16 -26.19 -12.36
C SER A 39 5.52 -25.06 -13.18
N ALA A 40 5.10 -23.96 -12.52
CA ALA A 40 4.48 -22.86 -13.22
C ALA A 40 5.52 -22.09 -14.05
N GLU A 41 5.16 -21.77 -15.29
CA GLU A 41 5.96 -20.92 -16.16
C GLU A 41 5.36 -19.52 -16.21
N LEU A 42 6.13 -18.54 -15.81
CA LEU A 42 5.76 -17.11 -15.91
C LEU A 42 6.65 -16.44 -16.93
N GLU A 43 6.06 -15.58 -17.73
CA GLU A 43 6.75 -14.68 -18.62
C GLU A 43 6.12 -13.27 -18.57
N GLY A 44 6.86 -12.27 -19.02
CA GLY A 44 6.41 -10.89 -19.02
C GLY A 44 7.18 -10.02 -18.04
N ASN A 45 6.64 -8.88 -17.73
CA ASN A 45 7.28 -7.88 -16.90
C ASN A 45 6.48 -7.64 -15.62
N VAL A 46 7.18 -7.62 -14.51
CA VAL A 46 6.63 -7.19 -13.24
C VAL A 46 7.54 -6.13 -12.62
N ARG A 47 6.95 -5.08 -12.08
CA ARG A 47 7.68 -4.04 -11.34
C ARG A 47 7.31 -4.12 -9.88
N VAL A 48 8.32 -4.18 -9.04
CA VAL A 48 8.18 -4.35 -7.59
C VAL A 48 8.86 -3.23 -6.82
N ASP A 49 8.44 -3.01 -5.58
CA ASP A 49 9.07 -2.04 -4.69
C ASP A 49 10.42 -2.59 -4.20
N ALA A 50 11.47 -1.78 -4.29
CA ALA A 50 12.83 -2.13 -3.86
C ALA A 50 12.93 -2.55 -2.38
N ALA A 51 11.97 -2.17 -1.55
CA ALA A 51 11.94 -2.58 -0.15
C ALA A 51 11.79 -4.11 0.05
N TYR A 52 11.41 -4.83 -1.02
CA TYR A 52 11.16 -6.27 -0.99
C TYR A 52 12.19 -7.06 -1.80
N GLU A 53 13.43 -6.64 -1.78
CA GLU A 53 14.52 -7.19 -2.60
C GLU A 53 14.73 -8.71 -2.42
N ASP A 54 14.60 -9.22 -1.20
CA ASP A 54 14.73 -10.67 -0.93
C ASP A 54 13.70 -11.48 -1.71
N SER A 55 12.47 -10.97 -1.79
CA SER A 55 11.39 -11.58 -2.57
C SER A 55 11.66 -11.52 -4.07
N VAL A 56 12.26 -10.44 -4.54
CA VAL A 56 12.68 -10.27 -5.93
C VAL A 56 13.72 -11.31 -6.33
N THR A 57 14.73 -11.51 -5.49
CA THR A 57 15.78 -12.51 -5.74
C THR A 57 15.20 -13.92 -5.81
N TYR A 58 14.27 -14.25 -4.90
CA TYR A 58 13.57 -15.53 -4.92
C TYR A 58 12.83 -15.73 -6.24
N LEU A 59 12.05 -14.75 -6.68
CA LEU A 59 11.27 -14.86 -7.91
C LEU A 59 12.15 -14.95 -9.17
N ARG A 60 13.27 -14.24 -9.21
CA ARG A 60 14.22 -14.33 -10.32
C ARG A 60 14.81 -15.72 -10.47
N ASN A 61 15.11 -16.36 -9.35
CA ASN A 61 15.66 -17.72 -9.36
C ASN A 61 14.61 -18.76 -9.74
N LYS A 62 13.37 -18.55 -9.31
CA LYS A 62 12.27 -19.49 -9.53
C LYS A 62 11.67 -19.39 -10.94
N PHE A 63 11.58 -18.18 -11.48
CA PHE A 63 10.96 -17.88 -12.77
C PHE A 63 11.94 -17.15 -13.69
N PRO A 64 12.88 -17.86 -14.32
CA PRO A 64 13.95 -17.24 -15.11
C PRO A 64 13.46 -16.47 -16.34
N ASN A 65 12.25 -16.75 -16.82
CA ASN A 65 11.64 -16.06 -17.97
C ASN A 65 10.88 -14.79 -17.57
N LEU A 66 10.78 -14.50 -16.27
CA LEU A 66 10.11 -13.33 -15.75
C LEU A 66 11.10 -12.17 -15.65
N THR A 67 10.78 -11.05 -16.29
CA THR A 67 11.54 -9.82 -16.13
C THR A 67 11.02 -9.04 -14.93
N ILE A 68 11.88 -8.82 -13.95
CA ILE A 68 11.52 -8.12 -12.72
C ILE A 68 12.27 -6.80 -12.66
N ASP A 69 11.52 -5.71 -12.78
CA ASP A 69 12.02 -4.36 -12.63
C ASP A 69 11.79 -3.90 -11.19
N VAL A 70 12.86 -3.43 -10.56
CA VAL A 70 12.79 -2.89 -9.20
C VAL A 70 12.65 -1.39 -9.27
N THR A 71 11.57 -0.85 -8.67
CA THR A 71 11.38 0.60 -8.63
C THR A 71 12.14 1.23 -7.49
N ASP A 72 12.32 2.55 -7.60
CA ASP A 72 12.75 3.37 -6.49
C ASP A 72 11.77 3.22 -5.30
N ASN A 73 12.33 3.28 -4.09
CA ASN A 73 11.60 3.28 -2.82
C ASN A 73 10.55 4.40 -2.70
N ASN A 74 10.59 5.41 -3.55
CA ASN A 74 9.72 6.57 -3.52
C ASN A 74 8.45 6.42 -4.36
N TYR A 75 8.25 5.28 -5.03
CA TYR A 75 7.04 5.10 -5.84
C TYR A 75 5.78 5.12 -5.00
N TYR A 76 5.76 4.35 -3.93
CA TYR A 76 4.68 4.39 -2.95
C TYR A 76 5.07 5.22 -1.73
N ILE A 77 4.07 5.87 -1.12
CA ILE A 77 4.23 6.49 0.19
C ILE A 77 4.54 5.39 1.21
N ARG A 78 5.56 5.63 2.03
CA ARG A 78 5.89 4.76 3.16
C ARG A 78 5.23 5.30 4.41
N PHE A 79 4.15 4.64 4.82
CA PHE A 79 3.46 5.00 6.06
C PHE A 79 4.23 4.46 7.27
N ALA A 80 4.56 5.35 8.18
CA ALA A 80 5.19 4.95 9.46
C ALA A 80 4.24 4.09 10.28
N ASP A 81 2.96 4.44 10.27
CA ASP A 81 1.91 3.67 10.92
C ASP A 81 1.19 2.79 9.90
N LYS A 82 1.36 1.49 10.00
CA LYS A 82 0.79 0.53 9.05
C LYS A 82 -0.73 0.40 9.15
N GLU A 83 -1.30 0.73 10.29
CA GLU A 83 -2.76 0.78 10.45
C GLU A 83 -3.36 1.90 9.61
N VAL A 84 -2.68 3.04 9.51
CA VAL A 84 -3.11 4.14 8.62
C VAL A 84 -3.16 3.65 7.17
N GLU A 85 -2.10 3.02 6.70
CA GLU A 85 -2.06 2.46 5.33
C GLU A 85 -3.19 1.46 5.11
N ARG A 86 -3.41 0.55 6.07
CA ARG A 86 -4.46 -0.46 6.00
C ARG A 86 -5.85 0.15 5.83
N VAL A 87 -6.19 1.13 6.66
CA VAL A 87 -7.50 1.81 6.60
C VAL A 87 -7.68 2.52 5.27
N LEU A 88 -6.66 3.21 4.79
CA LEU A 88 -6.72 3.92 3.51
C LEU A 88 -6.94 2.95 2.35
N LEU A 89 -6.20 1.86 2.29
CA LEU A 89 -6.35 0.84 1.24
C LEU A 89 -7.73 0.19 1.28
N GLU A 90 -8.27 -0.10 2.46
CA GLU A 90 -9.63 -0.65 2.62
C GLU A 90 -10.71 0.30 2.12
N ASN A 91 -10.47 1.61 2.21
CA ASN A 91 -11.41 2.62 1.71
C ASN A 91 -11.17 3.00 0.24
N GLY A 92 -10.39 2.22 -0.47
CA GLY A 92 -10.21 2.35 -1.91
C GLY A 92 -9.17 3.38 -2.35
N VAL A 93 -8.33 3.86 -1.43
CA VAL A 93 -7.23 4.75 -1.78
C VAL A 93 -6.11 3.94 -2.42
N GLY A 94 -5.58 4.42 -3.53
CA GLY A 94 -4.52 3.71 -4.26
C GLY A 94 -5.03 2.54 -5.09
N ASN A 95 -4.15 1.59 -5.36
CA ASN A 95 -4.42 0.46 -6.26
C ASN A 95 -4.62 -0.88 -5.54
N GLY A 96 -4.82 -0.87 -4.23
CA GLY A 96 -4.94 -2.07 -3.41
C GLY A 96 -3.61 -2.66 -2.93
N VAL A 97 -2.48 -2.19 -3.48
CA VAL A 97 -1.12 -2.61 -3.10
C VAL A 97 -0.39 -1.50 -2.37
N GLY A 98 -0.51 -0.28 -2.85
CA GLY A 98 0.12 0.89 -2.26
C GLY A 98 -0.56 2.19 -2.70
N ILE A 99 -0.11 3.27 -2.13
CA ILE A 99 -0.66 4.61 -2.33
C ILE A 99 0.48 5.52 -2.79
N THR A 100 0.31 6.14 -3.96
CA THR A 100 1.25 7.14 -4.46
C THR A 100 0.92 8.52 -3.93
N LYS A 101 1.86 9.46 -4.02
CA LYS A 101 1.58 10.87 -3.70
C LYS A 101 0.49 11.47 -4.59
N THR A 102 0.40 11.02 -5.84
CA THR A 102 -0.67 11.43 -6.74
C THR A 102 -2.03 10.94 -6.26
N ASP A 103 -2.12 9.69 -5.81
CA ASP A 103 -3.35 9.16 -5.21
C ASP A 103 -3.75 9.95 -3.98
N ALA A 104 -2.80 10.22 -3.09
CA ALA A 104 -3.03 10.98 -1.87
C ALA A 104 -3.57 12.39 -2.16
N LYS A 105 -2.96 13.11 -3.09
CA LYS A 105 -3.37 14.47 -3.46
C LYS A 105 -4.83 14.55 -3.91
N ARG A 106 -5.37 13.49 -4.46
CA ARG A 106 -6.76 13.39 -4.93
C ARG A 106 -7.72 12.93 -3.84
N THR A 107 -7.21 12.57 -2.67
CA THR A 107 -7.98 11.92 -1.61
C THR A 107 -8.23 12.88 -0.47
N ASN A 108 -9.50 13.18 -0.23
CA ASN A 108 -9.95 13.81 1.00
C ASN A 108 -10.32 12.71 2.00
N VAL A 109 -9.61 12.66 3.10
CA VAL A 109 -9.88 11.68 4.17
C VAL A 109 -11.14 12.09 4.90
N LYS A 110 -12.12 11.20 4.92
CA LYS A 110 -13.40 11.38 5.60
C LYS A 110 -13.32 10.82 7.02
N GLU A 111 -14.41 10.28 7.51
CA GLU A 111 -14.51 9.72 8.86
C GLU A 111 -13.93 8.30 9.00
N TRP A 112 -13.04 7.91 8.10
CA TRP A 112 -12.50 6.53 8.06
C TRP A 112 -11.70 6.14 9.30
N PHE A 113 -11.15 7.14 10.00
CA PHE A 113 -10.37 6.92 11.21
C PHE A 113 -11.16 7.17 12.50
N ARG A 114 -12.44 7.50 12.39
CA ARG A 114 -13.28 7.73 13.56
C ARG A 114 -13.22 6.52 14.50
N ASP A 115 -13.00 6.78 15.79
CA ASP A 115 -12.87 5.79 16.84
C ASP A 115 -11.73 4.75 16.64
N ASN A 116 -10.80 5.02 15.74
CA ASN A 116 -9.62 4.17 15.60
C ASN A 116 -8.67 4.42 16.77
N LYS A 117 -8.54 3.41 17.63
CA LYS A 117 -7.71 3.47 18.84
C LYS A 117 -6.35 2.79 18.65
N THR A 118 -5.94 2.59 17.41
CA THR A 118 -4.69 1.93 17.07
C THR A 118 -3.69 2.89 16.46
N ILE A 119 -4.15 3.85 15.63
CA ILE A 119 -3.24 4.77 14.95
C ILE A 119 -2.52 5.68 15.95
N THR A 120 -1.23 5.89 15.71
CA THR A 120 -0.36 6.73 16.54
C THR A 120 0.22 7.92 15.78
N SER A 121 0.37 7.81 14.46
CA SER A 121 0.89 8.87 13.62
C SER A 121 0.29 8.83 12.22
N PHE A 122 0.07 10.01 11.64
CA PHE A 122 -0.32 10.18 10.26
C PHE A 122 0.41 11.39 9.65
N ASP A 123 1.74 11.34 9.70
CA ASP A 123 2.56 12.46 9.20
C ASP A 123 2.47 12.58 7.68
N GLU A 124 2.23 11.46 6.99
CA GLU A 124 2.02 11.41 5.54
C GLU A 124 0.73 12.12 5.09
N PHE A 125 -0.10 12.57 6.04
CA PHE A 125 -1.29 13.37 5.75
C PHE A 125 -0.96 14.68 5.00
N GLU A 126 0.28 15.14 5.09
CA GLU A 126 0.77 16.30 4.35
C GLU A 126 0.60 16.17 2.83
N TRP A 127 0.60 14.95 2.29
CA TRP A 127 0.43 14.69 0.86
C TRP A 127 -1.01 14.49 0.41
N PHE A 128 -1.94 14.40 1.36
CA PHE A 128 -3.37 14.27 1.08
C PHE A 128 -4.00 15.65 0.84
N ASP A 129 -5.22 15.63 0.30
CA ASP A 129 -6.05 16.84 0.30
C ASP A 129 -6.45 17.14 1.73
N ASN A 130 -5.72 18.05 2.36
CA ASN A 130 -5.88 18.44 3.75
C ASN A 130 -6.33 19.89 3.93
N GLU A 131 -6.83 20.52 2.87
CA GLU A 131 -7.31 21.90 2.94
C GLU A 131 -8.48 22.05 3.93
N ASN A 132 -9.40 21.10 3.89
CA ASN A 132 -10.56 21.08 4.77
C ASN A 132 -10.66 19.73 5.46
N ILE A 133 -10.42 19.69 6.77
CA ILE A 133 -10.62 18.49 7.57
C ILE A 133 -12.09 18.39 7.95
N GLY A 134 -12.73 17.29 7.58
CA GLY A 134 -14.15 17.06 7.82
C GLY A 134 -14.52 16.95 9.30
N ASN A 135 -15.81 17.10 9.58
CA ASN A 135 -16.33 16.86 10.93
C ASN A 135 -15.98 15.45 11.38
N GLU A 136 -15.54 15.31 12.61
CA GLU A 136 -15.29 14.03 13.27
C GLU A 136 -14.27 13.12 12.56
N ALA A 137 -13.44 13.67 11.65
CA ALA A 137 -12.52 12.88 10.83
C ALA A 137 -11.59 11.98 11.67
N PHE A 138 -11.12 12.48 12.80
CA PHE A 138 -10.25 11.76 13.75
C PHE A 138 -10.84 11.72 15.17
N LEU A 139 -12.16 11.81 15.26
CA LEU A 139 -12.86 11.69 16.55
C LEU A 139 -12.53 10.35 17.19
N GLY A 140 -12.15 10.36 18.45
CA GLY A 140 -11.88 9.15 19.21
C GLY A 140 -10.54 8.48 18.91
N CYS A 141 -9.69 9.09 18.08
CA CYS A 141 -8.32 8.60 17.83
C CYS A 141 -7.41 8.95 19.01
N THR A 142 -7.63 8.29 20.15
CA THR A 142 -7.03 8.67 21.44
C THR A 142 -5.52 8.45 21.51
N TYR A 143 -4.95 7.66 20.64
CA TYR A 143 -3.51 7.39 20.59
C TYR A 143 -2.78 8.18 19.49
N LEU A 144 -3.50 8.92 18.65
CA LEU A 144 -2.90 9.75 17.61
C LEU A 144 -2.08 10.87 18.23
N ARG A 145 -0.77 10.87 17.98
CA ARG A 145 0.20 11.82 18.57
C ARG A 145 0.80 12.76 17.55
N SER A 146 0.77 12.41 16.28
CA SER A 146 1.41 13.18 15.22
C SER A 146 0.60 13.12 13.95
N ILE A 147 0.34 14.29 13.37
CA ILE A 147 -0.27 14.46 12.05
C ILE A 147 0.24 15.78 11.45
N TYR A 148 0.66 15.76 10.17
CA TYR A 148 1.15 16.96 9.51
C TYR A 148 0.06 17.61 8.68
N LEU A 149 -0.27 18.85 9.05
CA LEU A 149 -1.27 19.71 8.40
C LEU A 149 -0.56 20.86 7.71
N THR A 150 -0.30 20.74 6.40
CA THR A 150 0.52 21.71 5.66
C THR A 150 -0.26 22.83 5.00
N ASN A 151 -1.47 22.54 4.51
CA ASN A 151 -2.30 23.49 3.78
C ASN A 151 -3.72 23.62 4.35
N THR A 152 -3.91 23.21 5.60
CA THR A 152 -5.23 23.15 6.22
C THR A 152 -5.75 24.55 6.49
N LYS A 153 -6.92 24.87 5.95
CA LYS A 153 -7.64 26.11 6.14
C LYS A 153 -8.78 26.00 7.15
N THR A 154 -9.44 24.85 7.17
CA THR A 154 -10.56 24.61 8.09
C THR A 154 -10.44 23.25 8.75
N ILE A 155 -10.84 23.22 10.01
CA ILE A 155 -10.94 21.97 10.80
C ILE A 155 -12.41 21.84 11.26
N GLY A 156 -13.03 20.76 10.87
CA GLY A 156 -14.42 20.51 11.14
C GLY A 156 -14.75 20.27 12.62
N HIS A 157 -16.04 20.25 12.93
CA HIS A 157 -16.52 20.04 14.28
C HIS A 157 -16.03 18.70 14.83
N ARG A 158 -15.47 18.70 16.04
CA ARG A 158 -14.98 17.51 16.75
C ARG A 158 -13.96 16.66 15.95
N ALA A 159 -13.23 17.27 15.03
CA ALA A 159 -12.33 16.51 14.15
C ALA A 159 -11.24 15.73 14.91
N PHE A 160 -10.81 16.22 16.08
CA PHE A 160 -9.75 15.62 16.89
C PHE A 160 -10.14 15.39 18.37
N VAL A 161 -11.39 15.33 18.67
CA VAL A 161 -11.85 15.14 20.06
C VAL A 161 -11.78 13.71 20.54
#